data_1b50a9411d5f79ce06483bf6f22693be
#
_entry.id   1b50a9411d5f79ce06483bf6f22693be
#
_cell.length_a   1.000
_cell.length_b   1.000
_cell.length_c   1.000
_cell.angle_alpha   90.00
_cell.angle_beta   90.00
_cell.angle_gamma   90.00
#
_symmetry.space_group_name_H-M   'P 1'
#
loop_
_entity.id
_entity.type
_entity.pdbx_description
1 polymer ?
#
loop_
_entity_poly.entity_id
_entity_poly.type
_entity_poly.pdbx_seq_one_letter_code
_entity_poly.pdbx_strand_id
1 'polypeptide(L)'
;MRFRKTNPGDLPQLKSLWALGFGDTEQEIEAFFAISYPTATGFCAEEDGKVIAAAYALPQEVAWGEKNCRTAYLYAVTTHPDFRKRGICAKLLAYAEKELTKRYFDCLTLVPATDALRSYYASLGFVSQNTAFFDEGGAPEARGVCEVLTPAEYAGLRETVLYDLPHVRYGLSDLRYQASMSGFYRLELGSHFGCACAHPDGETLVVGEIL
;
A
#
# COMPACT_ATOMS: atom_id res chain seq x y z
N MET A 1 13.66 -24.83 4.24
CA MET A 1 12.87 -23.62 3.91
C MET A 1 11.40 -23.99 3.69
N ARG A 2 10.47 -23.25 4.34
CA ARG A 2 9.02 -23.46 4.30
C ARG A 2 8.31 -22.14 3.98
N PHE A 3 7.34 -22.17 3.06
CA PHE A 3 6.46 -21.02 2.78
C PHE A 3 5.11 -21.27 3.45
N ARG A 4 4.60 -20.28 4.20
CA ARG A 4 3.35 -20.41 4.94
C ARG A 4 2.71 -19.04 5.21
N LYS A 5 1.46 -19.05 5.66
CA LYS A 5 0.84 -17.86 6.26
C LYS A 5 1.53 -17.54 7.58
N THR A 6 1.55 -16.26 7.92
CA THR A 6 2.03 -15.80 9.22
C THR A 6 1.04 -16.17 10.33
N ASN A 7 1.53 -16.22 11.55
CA ASN A 7 0.74 -16.44 12.76
C ASN A 7 1.15 -15.40 13.84
N PRO A 8 0.38 -15.23 14.92
CA PRO A 8 0.69 -14.24 15.95
C PRO A 8 2.08 -14.39 16.59
N GLY A 9 2.62 -15.59 16.65
CA GLY A 9 3.97 -15.84 17.21
C GLY A 9 5.10 -15.30 16.33
N ASP A 10 4.82 -14.98 15.06
CA ASP A 10 5.81 -14.43 14.15
C ASP A 10 6.02 -12.91 14.32
N LEU A 11 5.09 -12.21 14.97
CA LEU A 11 5.07 -10.74 15.04
C LEU A 11 6.42 -10.10 15.38
N PRO A 12 7.19 -10.57 16.39
CA PRO A 12 8.49 -9.97 16.69
C PRO A 12 9.47 -10.08 15.52
N GLN A 13 9.50 -11.24 14.85
CA GLN A 13 10.39 -11.46 13.71
C GLN A 13 9.95 -10.67 12.48
N LEU A 14 8.63 -10.54 12.24
CA LEU A 14 8.07 -9.76 11.14
C LEU A 14 8.40 -8.27 11.28
N LYS A 15 8.26 -7.70 12.50
CA LYS A 15 8.62 -6.31 12.77
C LYS A 15 10.12 -6.05 12.60
N SER A 16 10.96 -6.95 13.11
CA SER A 16 12.42 -6.86 12.94
C SER A 16 12.82 -6.94 11.46
N LEU A 17 12.20 -7.84 10.70
CA LEU A 17 12.45 -7.99 9.27
C LEU A 17 12.00 -6.75 8.49
N TRP A 18 10.88 -6.14 8.87
CA TRP A 18 10.39 -4.89 8.28
C TRP A 18 11.38 -3.74 8.52
N ALA A 19 11.78 -3.49 9.78
CA ALA A 19 12.75 -2.45 10.11
C ALA A 19 14.06 -2.62 9.31
N LEU A 20 14.53 -3.86 9.17
CA LEU A 20 15.73 -4.18 8.39
C LEU A 20 15.55 -3.96 6.88
N GLY A 21 14.33 -4.11 6.37
CA GLY A 21 14.01 -4.03 4.94
C GLY A 21 13.75 -2.61 4.43
N PHE A 22 13.08 -1.78 5.24
CA PHE A 22 12.55 -0.48 4.83
C PHE A 22 13.18 0.69 5.62
N GLY A 23 13.65 0.45 6.83
CA GLY A 23 14.22 1.51 7.68
C GLY A 23 13.16 2.41 8.32
N ASP A 24 11.89 1.99 8.29
CA ASP A 24 10.78 2.71 8.92
C ASP A 24 10.97 2.75 10.45
N THR A 25 10.41 3.76 11.10
CA THR A 25 10.45 3.91 12.55
C THR A 25 9.63 2.83 13.25
N GLU A 26 9.96 2.56 14.51
CA GLU A 26 9.18 1.63 15.34
C GLU A 26 7.69 2.03 15.39
N GLN A 27 7.41 3.33 15.47
CA GLN A 27 6.04 3.85 15.51
C GLN A 27 5.24 3.52 14.23
N GLU A 28 5.84 3.69 13.06
CA GLU A 28 5.21 3.38 11.77
C GLU A 28 4.96 1.88 11.63
N ILE A 29 5.94 1.06 12.03
CA ILE A 29 5.81 -0.40 12.03
C ILE A 29 4.68 -0.84 12.97
N GLU A 30 4.65 -0.33 14.22
CA GLU A 30 3.60 -0.63 15.19
C GLU A 30 2.22 -0.19 14.66
N ALA A 31 2.10 0.97 14.02
CA ALA A 31 0.86 1.44 13.44
C ALA A 31 0.32 0.47 12.38
N PHE A 32 1.18 -0.04 11.48
CA PHE A 32 0.77 -1.05 10.49
C PHE A 32 0.25 -2.31 11.16
N PHE A 33 1.02 -2.87 12.12
CA PHE A 33 0.65 -4.13 12.77
C PHE A 33 -0.60 -3.99 13.65
N ALA A 34 -0.88 -2.81 14.17
CA ALA A 34 -2.09 -2.53 14.96
C ALA A 34 -3.34 -2.28 14.08
N ILE A 35 -3.18 -1.60 12.94
CA ILE A 35 -4.30 -1.07 12.17
C ILE A 35 -4.62 -1.93 10.93
N SER A 36 -3.61 -2.20 10.07
CA SER A 36 -3.81 -2.86 8.77
C SER A 36 -3.59 -4.37 8.83
N TYR A 37 -2.62 -4.83 9.59
CA TYR A 37 -2.28 -6.26 9.67
C TYR A 37 -3.46 -7.16 10.10
N PRO A 38 -4.37 -6.77 11.02
CA PRO A 38 -5.53 -7.59 11.40
C PRO A 38 -6.45 -7.95 10.22
N THR A 39 -6.51 -7.12 9.18
CA THR A 39 -7.32 -7.36 7.97
C THR A 39 -6.51 -7.98 6.83
N ALA A 40 -5.19 -7.91 6.91
CA ALA A 40 -4.27 -8.45 5.92
C ALA A 40 -4.16 -9.98 5.99
N THR A 41 -3.65 -10.57 4.91
CA THR A 41 -3.13 -11.93 4.95
C THR A 41 -1.61 -11.86 4.86
N GLY A 42 -0.93 -12.17 5.96
CA GLY A 42 0.52 -12.23 5.99
C GLY A 42 1.04 -13.56 5.44
N PHE A 43 2.13 -13.50 4.70
CA PHE A 43 2.89 -14.65 4.19
C PHE A 43 4.34 -14.54 4.60
N CYS A 44 4.99 -15.66 4.87
CA CYS A 44 6.41 -15.68 5.19
C CYS A 44 7.13 -16.90 4.60
N ALA A 45 8.43 -16.74 4.41
CA ALA A 45 9.37 -17.83 4.22
C ALA A 45 10.14 -18.04 5.53
N GLU A 46 10.17 -19.28 5.99
CA GLU A 46 10.84 -19.70 7.22
C GLU A 46 11.97 -20.70 6.90
N GLU A 47 13.13 -20.50 7.51
CA GLU A 47 14.25 -21.42 7.48
C GLU A 47 14.81 -21.56 8.90
N ASP A 48 14.90 -22.79 9.40
CA ASP A 48 15.43 -23.12 10.75
C ASP A 48 14.79 -22.30 11.88
N GLY A 49 13.46 -22.12 11.82
CA GLY A 49 12.68 -21.36 12.81
C GLY A 49 12.79 -19.83 12.69
N LYS A 50 13.48 -19.32 11.67
CA LYS A 50 13.62 -17.89 11.41
C LYS A 50 12.78 -17.45 10.23
N VAL A 51 12.06 -16.35 10.38
CA VAL A 51 11.37 -15.67 9.26
C VAL A 51 12.40 -14.88 8.47
N ILE A 52 12.62 -15.30 7.21
CA ILE A 52 13.66 -14.72 6.33
C ILE A 52 13.09 -13.91 5.17
N ALA A 53 11.79 -14.01 4.91
CA ALA A 53 11.07 -13.14 3.99
C ALA A 53 9.61 -13.01 4.41
N ALA A 54 8.99 -11.88 4.11
CA ALA A 54 7.59 -11.62 4.38
C ALA A 54 6.94 -10.81 3.26
N ALA A 55 5.62 -10.94 3.13
CA ALA A 55 4.75 -10.12 2.29
C ALA A 55 3.36 -10.06 2.94
N TYR A 56 2.67 -8.93 2.80
CA TYR A 56 1.33 -8.73 3.34
C TYR A 56 0.37 -8.43 2.20
N ALA A 57 -0.72 -9.17 2.12
CA ALA A 57 -1.78 -8.96 1.14
C ALA A 57 -2.93 -8.20 1.81
N LEU A 58 -3.10 -6.94 1.47
CA LEU A 58 -4.19 -6.08 1.92
C LEU A 58 -5.36 -6.24 0.96
N PRO A 59 -6.57 -6.59 1.45
CA PRO A 59 -7.73 -6.70 0.59
C PRO A 59 -8.15 -5.32 0.10
N GLN A 60 -8.25 -5.17 -1.22
CA GLN A 60 -8.69 -3.95 -1.88
C GLN A 60 -9.66 -4.27 -3.01
N GLU A 61 -10.25 -3.25 -3.60
CA GLU A 61 -11.04 -3.33 -4.82
C GLU A 61 -10.53 -2.31 -5.83
N VAL A 62 -10.54 -2.68 -7.11
CA VAL A 62 -10.49 -1.71 -8.20
C VAL A 62 -11.92 -1.49 -8.66
N ALA A 63 -12.37 -0.25 -8.63
CA ALA A 63 -13.69 0.16 -9.04
C ALA A 63 -13.65 0.97 -10.34
N TRP A 64 -14.72 0.86 -11.13
CA TRP A 64 -14.99 1.70 -12.30
C TRP A 64 -16.49 1.75 -12.52
N GLY A 65 -17.14 2.86 -12.14
CA GLY A 65 -18.59 2.94 -12.06
C GLY A 65 -19.16 1.82 -11.19
N GLU A 66 -20.06 1.02 -11.75
CA GLU A 66 -20.67 -0.13 -11.04
C GLU A 66 -19.83 -1.42 -11.07
N LYS A 67 -18.70 -1.42 -11.78
CA LYS A 67 -17.84 -2.61 -11.89
C LYS A 67 -16.80 -2.63 -10.78
N ASN A 68 -16.62 -3.80 -10.17
CA ASN A 68 -15.62 -4.03 -9.15
C ASN A 68 -14.76 -5.24 -9.49
N CYS A 69 -13.46 -5.15 -9.18
CA CYS A 69 -12.50 -6.23 -9.24
C CYS A 69 -11.85 -6.37 -7.86
N ARG A 70 -11.95 -7.56 -7.26
CA ARG A 70 -11.34 -7.82 -5.94
C ARG A 70 -9.84 -8.02 -6.10
N THR A 71 -9.06 -7.16 -5.48
CA THR A 71 -7.61 -7.20 -5.56
C THR A 71 -6.99 -7.46 -4.20
N ALA A 72 -5.79 -8.04 -4.21
CA ALA A 72 -4.94 -8.11 -3.03
C ALA A 72 -3.70 -7.25 -3.28
N TYR A 73 -3.57 -6.16 -2.55
CA TYR A 73 -2.40 -5.29 -2.62
C TYR A 73 -1.24 -5.90 -1.83
N LEU A 74 -0.18 -6.26 -2.53
CA LEU A 74 1.03 -6.81 -1.91
C LEU A 74 1.87 -5.66 -1.34
N TYR A 75 1.92 -5.59 -0.04
CA TYR A 75 2.56 -4.53 0.71
C TYR A 75 3.77 -5.05 1.50
N ALA A 76 4.77 -4.20 1.69
CA ALA A 76 5.98 -4.45 2.46
C ALA A 76 6.64 -5.82 2.14
N VAL A 77 6.78 -6.11 0.84
CA VAL A 77 7.45 -7.33 0.38
C VAL A 77 8.94 -7.22 0.67
N THR A 78 9.45 -8.05 1.57
CA THR A 78 10.84 -7.98 2.00
C THR A 78 11.50 -9.37 2.09
N THR A 79 12.82 -9.38 1.90
CA THR A 79 13.68 -10.55 2.15
C THR A 79 14.91 -10.08 2.92
N HIS A 80 15.24 -10.80 3.98
CA HIS A 80 16.42 -10.54 4.81
C HIS A 80 17.66 -10.40 3.92
N PRO A 81 18.54 -9.41 4.12
CA PRO A 81 19.69 -9.13 3.27
C PRO A 81 20.56 -10.36 2.96
N ASP A 82 20.87 -11.17 3.96
CA ASP A 82 21.71 -12.36 3.82
C ASP A 82 21.08 -13.48 2.99
N PHE A 83 19.78 -13.37 2.72
CA PHE A 83 19.00 -14.37 1.97
C PHE A 83 18.54 -13.85 0.60
N ARG A 84 18.94 -12.63 0.21
CA ARG A 84 18.62 -12.05 -1.10
C ARG A 84 19.31 -12.81 -2.23
N LYS A 85 18.83 -12.60 -3.46
CA LYS A 85 19.37 -13.24 -4.70
C LYS A 85 19.29 -14.78 -4.74
N ARG A 86 18.46 -15.38 -3.87
CA ARG A 86 18.24 -16.85 -3.78
C ARG A 86 16.86 -17.27 -4.31
N GLY A 87 16.13 -16.36 -4.99
CA GLY A 87 14.80 -16.62 -5.54
C GLY A 87 13.69 -16.76 -4.48
N ILE A 88 13.94 -16.39 -3.22
CA ILE A 88 13.00 -16.58 -2.10
C ILE A 88 11.76 -15.70 -2.28
N CYS A 89 11.95 -14.44 -2.66
CA CYS A 89 10.83 -13.52 -2.89
C CYS A 89 9.89 -14.05 -3.98
N ALA A 90 10.42 -14.48 -5.14
CA ALA A 90 9.62 -15.04 -6.22
C ALA A 90 8.79 -16.25 -5.77
N LYS A 91 9.39 -17.17 -5.00
CA LYS A 91 8.71 -18.36 -4.46
C LYS A 91 7.65 -17.98 -3.42
N LEU A 92 7.91 -16.96 -2.59
CA LEU A 92 6.97 -16.44 -1.61
C LEU A 92 5.75 -15.81 -2.31
N LEU A 93 5.97 -15.01 -3.33
CA LEU A 93 4.89 -14.39 -4.11
C LEU A 93 4.06 -15.43 -4.86
N ALA A 94 4.69 -16.44 -5.48
CA ALA A 94 3.98 -17.55 -6.12
C ALA A 94 3.13 -18.35 -5.10
N TYR A 95 3.64 -18.55 -3.88
CA TYR A 95 2.87 -19.18 -2.80
C TYR A 95 1.68 -18.29 -2.38
N ALA A 96 1.90 -16.99 -2.22
CA ALA A 96 0.86 -16.04 -1.87
C ALA A 96 -0.24 -15.98 -2.94
N GLU A 97 0.11 -15.88 -4.21
CA GLU A 97 -0.81 -15.92 -5.35
C GLU A 97 -1.70 -17.15 -5.30
N LYS A 98 -1.10 -18.34 -5.17
CA LYS A 98 -1.86 -19.61 -5.07
C LYS A 98 -2.85 -19.62 -3.91
N GLU A 99 -2.49 -19.07 -2.76
CA GLU A 99 -3.35 -19.01 -1.58
C GLU A 99 -4.46 -17.94 -1.71
N LEU A 100 -4.17 -16.82 -2.36
CA LEU A 100 -5.11 -15.72 -2.57
C LEU A 100 -6.14 -16.07 -3.65
N THR A 101 -5.73 -16.75 -4.73
CA THR A 101 -6.66 -17.25 -5.76
C THR A 101 -7.74 -18.16 -5.18
N LYS A 102 -7.41 -18.99 -4.20
CA LYS A 102 -8.41 -19.82 -3.49
C LYS A 102 -9.43 -18.99 -2.69
N ARG A 103 -9.16 -17.73 -2.43
CA ARG A 103 -10.00 -16.78 -1.70
C ARG A 103 -10.78 -15.83 -2.60
N TYR A 104 -10.83 -16.12 -3.90
CA TYR A 104 -11.56 -15.34 -4.91
C TYR A 104 -11.05 -13.92 -5.08
N PHE A 105 -9.74 -13.68 -4.97
CA PHE A 105 -9.12 -12.48 -5.49
C PHE A 105 -8.90 -12.64 -7.00
N ASP A 106 -9.27 -11.61 -7.75
CA ASP A 106 -9.21 -11.61 -9.22
C ASP A 106 -7.81 -11.26 -9.71
N CYS A 107 -7.09 -10.40 -8.98
CA CYS A 107 -5.71 -10.05 -9.29
C CYS A 107 -4.91 -9.63 -8.05
N LEU A 108 -3.59 -9.55 -8.23
CA LEU A 108 -2.64 -9.01 -7.26
C LEU A 108 -2.13 -7.66 -7.78
N THR A 109 -2.01 -6.70 -6.90
CA THR A 109 -1.45 -5.39 -7.21
C THR A 109 -0.26 -5.08 -6.30
N LEU A 110 0.64 -4.24 -6.74
CA LEU A 110 1.75 -3.71 -5.94
C LEU A 110 2.27 -2.40 -6.56
N VAL A 111 2.98 -1.62 -5.76
CA VAL A 111 3.71 -0.44 -6.22
C VAL A 111 5.21 -0.68 -6.02
N PRO A 112 5.99 -0.79 -7.09
CA PRO A 112 7.44 -0.96 -6.98
C PRO A 112 8.11 0.36 -6.59
N ALA A 113 8.97 0.33 -5.57
CA ALA A 113 9.67 1.53 -5.07
C ALA A 113 10.78 2.03 -6.02
N THR A 114 11.24 1.22 -6.99
CA THR A 114 12.31 1.58 -7.93
C THR A 114 12.09 0.93 -9.28
N ASP A 115 12.71 1.46 -10.33
CA ASP A 115 12.66 0.86 -11.68
C ASP A 115 13.29 -0.55 -11.72
N ALA A 116 14.29 -0.80 -10.90
CA ALA A 116 14.88 -2.14 -10.77
C ALA A 116 13.86 -3.14 -10.22
N LEU A 117 13.05 -2.74 -9.22
CA LEU A 117 11.96 -3.55 -8.71
C LEU A 117 10.82 -3.69 -9.71
N ARG A 118 10.51 -2.64 -10.50
CA ARG A 118 9.55 -2.72 -11.60
C ARG A 118 9.94 -3.82 -12.60
N SER A 119 11.21 -3.82 -13.04
CA SER A 119 11.75 -4.84 -13.93
C SER A 119 11.72 -6.23 -13.31
N TYR A 120 12.03 -6.33 -12.03
CA TYR A 120 11.94 -7.58 -11.28
C TYR A 120 10.52 -8.14 -11.24
N TYR A 121 9.52 -7.33 -10.85
CA TYR A 121 8.12 -7.78 -10.81
C TYR A 121 7.58 -8.09 -12.21
N ALA A 122 7.99 -7.35 -13.25
CA ALA A 122 7.67 -7.69 -14.64
C ALA A 122 8.17 -9.09 -15.01
N SER A 123 9.35 -9.49 -14.55
CA SER A 123 9.87 -10.85 -14.76
C SER A 123 9.06 -11.94 -14.03
N LEU A 124 8.25 -11.58 -13.05
CA LEU A 124 7.32 -12.46 -12.33
C LEU A 124 5.89 -12.44 -12.90
N GLY A 125 5.65 -11.74 -14.02
CA GLY A 125 4.35 -11.67 -14.68
C GLY A 125 3.48 -10.48 -14.31
N PHE A 126 3.95 -9.54 -13.48
CA PHE A 126 3.23 -8.29 -13.22
C PHE A 126 3.32 -7.37 -14.44
N VAL A 127 2.21 -6.69 -14.74
CA VAL A 127 2.10 -5.74 -15.85
C VAL A 127 1.89 -4.35 -15.29
N SER A 128 2.65 -3.37 -15.77
CA SER A 128 2.42 -1.95 -15.43
C SER A 128 1.12 -1.48 -16.05
N GLN A 129 0.20 -1.00 -15.21
CA GLN A 129 -1.11 -0.51 -15.63
C GLN A 129 -1.22 1.01 -15.51
N ASN A 130 -0.62 1.59 -14.46
CA ASN A 130 -0.74 3.00 -14.15
C ASN A 130 0.64 3.63 -13.97
N THR A 131 0.75 4.89 -14.34
CA THR A 131 1.91 5.74 -14.05
C THR A 131 1.45 6.88 -13.17
N ALA A 132 2.07 7.08 -12.02
CA ALA A 132 1.90 8.29 -11.24
C ALA A 132 2.77 9.40 -11.84
N PHE A 133 2.20 10.59 -11.94
CA PHE A 133 2.94 11.79 -12.32
C PHE A 133 3.33 12.50 -11.03
N PHE A 134 4.58 12.89 -10.93
CA PHE A 134 5.09 13.75 -9.88
C PHE A 134 5.41 15.09 -10.51
N ASP A 135 4.90 16.16 -9.91
CA ASP A 135 5.22 17.53 -10.29
C ASP A 135 5.80 18.25 -9.07
N GLU A 136 6.95 18.90 -9.24
CA GLU A 136 7.52 19.77 -8.24
C GLU A 136 7.11 21.21 -8.56
N GLY A 137 5.94 21.60 -8.03
CA GLY A 137 5.38 22.93 -8.19
C GLY A 137 5.72 23.87 -7.03
N GLY A 138 5.85 25.15 -7.32
CA GLY A 138 5.80 26.20 -6.29
C GLY A 138 4.36 26.36 -5.76
N ALA A 139 4.22 26.99 -4.58
CA ALA A 139 2.92 27.29 -4.03
C ALA A 139 2.10 28.14 -5.02
N PRO A 140 0.87 27.74 -5.38
CA PRO A 140 0.05 28.50 -6.32
C PRO A 140 -0.39 29.84 -5.68
N GLU A 141 -0.50 30.86 -6.49
CA GLU A 141 -1.04 32.16 -6.04
C GLU A 141 -2.55 32.13 -5.75
N ALA A 142 -3.25 31.12 -6.25
CA ALA A 142 -4.69 30.97 -6.07
C ALA A 142 -5.04 30.58 -4.64
N ARG A 143 -6.00 31.29 -4.05
CA ARG A 143 -6.53 31.01 -2.72
C ARG A 143 -7.83 30.22 -2.84
N GLY A 144 -7.84 29.03 -2.25
CA GLY A 144 -9.02 28.19 -2.10
C GLY A 144 -9.36 27.94 -0.64
N VAL A 145 -10.42 27.20 -0.40
CA VAL A 145 -10.77 26.67 0.93
C VAL A 145 -10.14 25.29 1.08
N CYS A 146 -9.54 25.04 2.25
CA CYS A 146 -8.99 23.74 2.61
C CYS A 146 -9.61 23.34 3.95
N GLU A 147 -10.28 22.19 3.96
CA GLU A 147 -10.93 21.64 5.14
C GLU A 147 -10.32 20.26 5.46
N VAL A 148 -10.04 20.02 6.74
CA VAL A 148 -9.52 18.73 7.20
C VAL A 148 -10.65 17.71 7.24
N LEU A 149 -10.41 16.54 6.66
CA LEU A 149 -11.36 15.43 6.60
C LEU A 149 -10.94 14.28 7.52
N THR A 150 -11.94 13.57 8.04
CA THR A 150 -11.74 12.23 8.61
C THR A 150 -11.49 11.21 7.49
N PRO A 151 -10.88 10.04 7.79
CA PRO A 151 -10.72 8.97 6.81
C PRO A 151 -12.02 8.56 6.09
N ALA A 152 -13.16 8.58 6.80
CA ALA A 152 -14.44 8.22 6.21
C ALA A 152 -15.00 9.29 5.27
N GLU A 153 -14.86 10.56 5.62
CA GLU A 153 -15.25 11.69 4.75
C GLU A 153 -14.38 11.75 3.49
N TYR A 154 -13.06 11.55 3.66
CA TYR A 154 -12.15 11.46 2.53
C TYR A 154 -12.53 10.31 1.58
N ALA A 155 -12.79 9.12 2.11
CA ALA A 155 -13.24 7.98 1.30
C ALA A 155 -14.49 8.34 0.49
N GLY A 156 -15.52 8.92 1.11
CA GLY A 156 -16.76 9.30 0.44
C GLY A 156 -16.57 10.34 -0.66
N LEU A 157 -15.76 11.37 -0.40
CA LEU A 157 -15.47 12.42 -1.37
C LEU A 157 -14.65 11.89 -2.53
N ARG A 158 -13.63 11.08 -2.25
CA ARG A 158 -12.77 10.43 -3.25
C ARG A 158 -13.57 9.54 -4.20
N GLU A 159 -14.47 8.71 -3.69
CA GLU A 159 -15.35 7.87 -4.50
C GLU A 159 -16.29 8.69 -5.39
N THR A 160 -16.72 9.86 -4.94
CA THR A 160 -17.53 10.79 -5.76
C THR A 160 -16.73 11.37 -6.91
N VAL A 161 -15.49 11.81 -6.65
CA VAL A 161 -14.61 12.42 -7.66
C VAL A 161 -14.17 11.37 -8.70
N LEU A 162 -13.89 10.14 -8.28
CA LEU A 162 -13.35 9.09 -9.13
C LEU A 162 -14.41 8.15 -9.75
N TYR A 163 -15.69 8.38 -9.53
CA TYR A 163 -16.77 7.43 -9.88
C TYR A 163 -16.67 6.87 -11.31
N ASP A 164 -16.41 7.72 -12.31
CA ASP A 164 -16.31 7.33 -13.72
C ASP A 164 -14.89 6.90 -14.15
N LEU A 165 -13.93 6.89 -13.23
CA LEU A 165 -12.54 6.56 -13.52
C LEU A 165 -12.15 5.23 -12.85
N PRO A 166 -11.34 4.39 -13.52
CA PRO A 166 -10.76 3.23 -12.86
C PRO A 166 -9.85 3.66 -11.70
N HIS A 167 -10.14 3.21 -10.50
CA HIS A 167 -9.37 3.56 -9.31
C HIS A 167 -9.36 2.46 -8.26
N VAL A 168 -8.38 2.49 -7.38
CA VAL A 168 -8.36 1.65 -6.18
C VAL A 168 -9.29 2.25 -5.13
N ARG A 169 -10.24 1.45 -4.67
CA ARG A 169 -11.08 1.79 -3.52
C ARG A 169 -10.35 1.40 -2.24
N TYR A 170 -10.01 2.39 -1.44
CA TYR A 170 -9.35 2.14 -0.15
C TYR A 170 -10.33 1.70 0.91
N GLY A 171 -9.95 0.66 1.65
CA GLY A 171 -10.64 0.26 2.88
C GLY A 171 -10.42 1.29 4.01
N LEU A 172 -11.37 1.36 4.95
CA LEU A 172 -11.21 2.26 6.11
C LEU A 172 -9.99 1.93 6.97
N SER A 173 -9.55 0.67 7.02
CA SER A 173 -8.30 0.28 7.69
C SER A 173 -7.08 0.89 7.01
N ASP A 174 -7.06 0.89 5.68
CA ASP A 174 -5.94 1.46 4.91
C ASP A 174 -5.86 2.97 5.11
N LEU A 175 -7.01 3.66 5.03
CA LEU A 175 -7.08 5.10 5.26
C LEU A 175 -6.76 5.47 6.72
N ARG A 176 -7.15 4.67 7.71
CA ARG A 176 -6.75 4.89 9.11
C ARG A 176 -5.25 4.73 9.31
N TYR A 177 -4.64 3.76 8.65
CA TYR A 177 -3.19 3.61 8.66
C TYR A 177 -2.51 4.82 7.99
N GLN A 178 -3.01 5.22 6.83
CA GLN A 178 -2.50 6.40 6.13
C GLN A 178 -2.68 7.69 6.95
N ALA A 179 -3.79 7.83 7.69
CA ALA A 179 -4.05 8.96 8.58
C ALA A 179 -3.07 9.06 9.77
N SER A 180 -2.34 7.98 10.10
CA SER A 180 -1.29 8.04 11.12
C SER A 180 -0.02 8.75 10.63
N MET A 181 0.10 8.98 9.31
CA MET A 181 1.27 9.58 8.67
C MET A 181 0.91 10.83 7.85
N SER A 182 -0.35 10.98 7.42
CA SER A 182 -0.79 12.02 6.48
C SER A 182 -2.13 12.61 6.90
N GLY A 183 -2.40 13.85 6.49
CA GLY A 183 -3.71 14.47 6.60
C GLY A 183 -4.55 14.27 5.34
N PHE A 184 -5.86 14.28 5.51
CA PHE A 184 -6.84 14.30 4.43
C PHE A 184 -7.54 15.64 4.36
N TYR A 185 -7.74 16.13 3.15
CA TYR A 185 -8.24 17.49 2.92
C TYR A 185 -9.29 17.52 1.83
N ARG A 186 -10.34 18.31 2.04
CA ARG A 186 -11.22 18.81 1.00
C ARG A 186 -10.64 20.11 0.46
N LEU A 187 -10.61 20.23 -0.86
CA LEU A 187 -10.13 21.41 -1.56
C LEU A 187 -11.28 22.04 -2.34
N GLU A 188 -11.43 23.37 -2.25
CA GLU A 188 -12.42 24.11 -3.05
C GLU A 188 -11.75 25.32 -3.69
N LEU A 189 -11.93 25.46 -5.01
CA LEU A 189 -11.44 26.58 -5.79
C LEU A 189 -12.56 27.07 -6.73
N GLY A 190 -13.23 28.15 -6.34
CA GLY A 190 -14.40 28.65 -7.05
C GLY A 190 -15.54 27.64 -7.02
N SER A 191 -15.95 27.15 -8.20
CA SER A 191 -17.01 26.14 -8.34
C SER A 191 -16.47 24.70 -8.38
N HIS A 192 -15.14 24.51 -8.32
CA HIS A 192 -14.51 23.21 -8.37
C HIS A 192 -14.21 22.73 -6.95
N PHE A 193 -14.36 21.43 -6.74
CA PHE A 193 -13.98 20.79 -5.50
C PHE A 193 -13.21 19.49 -5.78
N GLY A 194 -12.41 19.09 -4.82
CA GLY A 194 -11.62 17.86 -4.89
C GLY A 194 -11.16 17.44 -3.51
N CYS A 195 -10.26 16.49 -3.48
CA CYS A 195 -9.65 16.06 -2.23
C CYS A 195 -8.14 15.81 -2.39
N ALA A 196 -7.42 15.88 -1.29
CA ALA A 196 -5.99 15.61 -1.26
C ALA A 196 -5.62 14.80 -0.02
N CYS A 197 -4.53 14.04 -0.17
CA CYS A 197 -3.81 13.42 0.93
C CYS A 197 -2.39 13.98 0.95
N ALA A 198 -1.97 14.57 2.07
CA ALA A 198 -0.67 15.23 2.17
C ALA A 198 -0.07 15.10 3.56
N HIS A 199 1.26 15.19 3.64
CA HIS A 199 2.01 15.24 4.90
C HIS A 199 3.20 16.20 4.78
N PRO A 200 3.62 16.83 5.89
CA PRO A 200 4.85 17.63 5.91
C PRO A 200 6.09 16.73 5.84
N ASP A 201 7.10 17.18 5.10
CA ASP A 201 8.44 16.61 5.08
C ASP A 201 9.47 17.75 5.18
N GLY A 202 9.93 18.02 6.40
CA GLY A 202 10.74 19.20 6.69
C GLY A 202 10.01 20.49 6.38
N GLU A 203 10.55 21.29 5.46
CA GLU A 203 9.95 22.55 4.99
C GLU A 203 9.03 22.37 3.76
N THR A 204 8.89 21.14 3.27
CA THR A 204 8.05 20.81 2.11
C THR A 204 6.74 20.16 2.52
N LEU A 205 5.75 20.24 1.63
CA LEU A 205 4.52 19.47 1.73
C LEU A 205 4.51 18.42 0.63
N VAL A 206 4.53 17.16 1.03
CA VAL A 206 4.38 16.04 0.09
C VAL A 206 2.91 15.75 -0.09
N VAL A 207 2.43 15.90 -1.32
CA VAL A 207 1.05 15.57 -1.71
C VAL A 207 1.07 14.20 -2.37
N GLY A 208 0.58 13.20 -1.65
CA GLY A 208 0.55 11.82 -2.13
C GLY A 208 -0.59 11.55 -3.12
N GLU A 209 -1.69 12.28 -2.98
CA GLU A 209 -2.82 12.25 -3.90
C GLU A 209 -3.50 13.62 -3.95
N ILE A 210 -3.88 14.06 -5.14
CA ILE A 210 -4.74 15.23 -5.37
C ILE A 210 -5.70 14.90 -6.51
N LEU A 211 -6.98 15.16 -6.29
CA LEU A 211 -8.09 14.82 -7.19
C LEU A 211 -9.01 16.01 -7.39
#